data_6119659f677d6c308f6c490154a95f1a
#
_entry.id   6119659f677d6c308f6c490154a95f1a
#
_cell.length_a   1.000
_cell.length_b   1.000
_cell.length_c   1.000
_cell.angle_alpha   90.00
_cell.angle_beta   90.00
_cell.angle_gamma   90.00
#
_symmetry.space_group_name_H-M   'P 1'
#
loop_
_entity.id
_entity.type
_entity.pdbx_description
1 polymer ?
#
loop_
_entity_poly.entity_id
_entity_poly.type
_entity_poly.pdbx_seq_one_letter_code
_entity_poly.pdbx_strand_id
1 'polypeptide(L)'
;MHKKNPRFGAKKPEDSSGGKWEIVYSGFVLILLCFFIMLSSFSTMQEAKVMQFVKSFVTAVSILPSGAKFEQGLVVVSDSADLDDTRSELAKIFNTLEELAYEFHLEKEINLVYTREGLMMRMSEHTLFGMGSADIAAEALPLLDKVGAIIAKTAYLIRIEGHTDNLPIHTERYPSNWELSTARAVNVLRYFINNHNVDPRRLAAEGFSKFHPLVANDTAENRKKNRRVEIIFIDKERPKTSIKEIY
;
A
#
# COMPACT_ATOMS: atom_id res chain seq x y z
N MET A 1 -73.70 -51.65 -65.59
CA MET A 1 -72.85 -50.41 -65.71
C MET A 1 -72.82 -49.77 -64.39
N HIS A 2 -71.71 -49.95 -63.65
CA HIS A 2 -71.51 -49.26 -62.36
C HIS A 2 -69.99 -48.83 -62.30
N LYS A 3 -69.74 -47.55 -62.45
CA LYS A 3 -68.42 -46.96 -62.31
C LYS A 3 -68.09 -46.76 -60.82
N LYS A 4 -66.99 -47.41 -60.34
CA LYS A 4 -66.41 -47.17 -59.00
C LYS A 4 -65.48 -46.00 -59.11
N ASN A 5 -65.65 -44.99 -58.28
CA ASN A 5 -64.71 -43.88 -58.07
C ASN A 5 -63.65 -44.32 -57.05
N PRO A 6 -62.36 -43.96 -57.28
CA PRO A 6 -61.32 -44.16 -56.30
C PRO A 6 -61.31 -43.04 -55.25
N ARG A 7 -61.26 -43.42 -53.97
CA ARG A 7 -61.13 -42.55 -52.83
C ARG A 7 -59.65 -42.08 -52.75
N PHE A 8 -59.42 -40.77 -52.85
CA PHE A 8 -58.16 -40.14 -52.49
C PHE A 8 -58.02 -40.19 -50.99
N GLY A 9 -56.97 -40.88 -50.50
CA GLY A 9 -56.54 -40.84 -49.09
C GLY A 9 -55.85 -39.51 -48.79
N ALA A 10 -56.45 -38.72 -47.89
CA ALA A 10 -55.80 -37.51 -47.36
C ALA A 10 -54.61 -37.89 -46.50
N LYS A 11 -53.41 -37.44 -46.89
CA LYS A 11 -52.20 -37.49 -46.03
C LYS A 11 -52.42 -36.58 -44.82
N LYS A 12 -52.32 -37.16 -43.61
CA LYS A 12 -52.28 -36.43 -42.36
C LYS A 12 -51.05 -35.53 -42.35
N PRO A 13 -51.13 -34.25 -41.94
CA PRO A 13 -49.94 -33.41 -41.78
C PRO A 13 -49.12 -33.98 -40.62
N GLU A 14 -47.82 -34.25 -40.90
CA GLU A 14 -46.84 -34.56 -39.89
C GLU A 14 -46.66 -33.34 -39.02
N ASP A 15 -46.87 -33.53 -37.71
CA ASP A 15 -46.74 -32.53 -36.68
C ASP A 15 -45.26 -32.23 -36.47
N SER A 16 -44.75 -31.14 -37.09
CA SER A 16 -43.35 -30.70 -37.05
C SER A 16 -43.05 -29.83 -35.84
N SER A 17 -43.74 -30.05 -34.71
CA SER A 17 -43.50 -29.30 -33.46
C SER A 17 -42.32 -29.79 -32.63
N GLY A 18 -41.77 -30.99 -32.98
CA GLY A 18 -40.66 -31.59 -32.18
C GLY A 18 -39.30 -30.94 -32.33
N GLY A 19 -39.02 -30.21 -33.44
CA GLY A 19 -37.66 -29.71 -33.71
C GLY A 19 -37.37 -28.28 -33.24
N LYS A 20 -38.37 -27.52 -32.83
CA LYS A 20 -38.13 -26.09 -32.50
C LYS A 20 -37.45 -25.87 -31.16
N TRP A 21 -37.70 -26.71 -30.17
CA TRP A 21 -37.05 -26.60 -28.85
C TRP A 21 -35.58 -27.03 -28.93
N GLU A 22 -35.22 -27.99 -29.79
CA GLU A 22 -33.82 -28.42 -29.99
C GLU A 22 -32.96 -27.28 -30.55
N ILE A 23 -33.51 -26.48 -31.45
CA ILE A 23 -32.80 -25.32 -31.99
C ILE A 23 -32.56 -24.25 -30.90
N VAL A 24 -33.56 -24.01 -30.06
CA VAL A 24 -33.44 -23.06 -28.95
C VAL A 24 -32.43 -23.53 -27.91
N TYR A 25 -32.50 -24.84 -27.55
CA TYR A 25 -31.56 -25.47 -26.64
C TYR A 25 -30.13 -25.45 -27.19
N SER A 26 -29.94 -25.84 -28.45
CA SER A 26 -28.63 -25.77 -29.11
C SER A 26 -28.06 -24.38 -29.15
N GLY A 27 -28.87 -23.35 -29.42
CA GLY A 27 -28.50 -21.95 -29.36
C GLY A 27 -28.03 -21.50 -27.96
N PHE A 28 -28.79 -21.93 -26.93
CA PHE A 28 -28.45 -21.62 -25.55
C PHE A 28 -27.12 -22.28 -25.14
N VAL A 29 -26.90 -23.54 -25.47
CA VAL A 29 -25.65 -24.27 -25.19
C VAL A 29 -24.44 -23.60 -25.91
N LEU A 30 -24.64 -23.19 -27.15
CA LEU A 30 -23.58 -22.46 -27.90
C LEU A 30 -23.21 -21.11 -27.24
N ILE A 31 -24.22 -20.35 -26.79
CA ILE A 31 -23.98 -19.08 -26.07
C ILE A 31 -23.24 -19.35 -24.76
N LEU A 32 -23.64 -20.39 -24.01
CA LEU A 32 -22.98 -20.77 -22.77
C LEU A 32 -21.53 -21.21 -23.01
N LEU A 33 -21.29 -22.00 -24.06
CA LEU A 33 -19.95 -22.43 -24.47
C LEU A 33 -19.06 -21.24 -24.85
N CYS A 34 -19.56 -20.30 -25.66
CA CYS A 34 -18.85 -19.07 -26.00
C CYS A 34 -18.52 -18.24 -24.77
N PHE A 35 -19.46 -18.16 -23.80
CA PHE A 35 -19.24 -17.45 -22.55
C PHE A 35 -18.12 -18.09 -21.70
N PHE A 36 -18.12 -19.43 -21.59
CA PHE A 36 -17.07 -20.14 -20.87
C PHE A 36 -15.71 -20.04 -21.57
N ILE A 37 -15.65 -20.07 -22.90
CA ILE A 37 -14.41 -19.86 -23.67
C ILE A 37 -13.90 -18.44 -23.40
N MET A 38 -14.78 -17.44 -23.40
CA MET A 38 -14.42 -16.05 -23.10
C MET A 38 -13.90 -15.92 -21.64
N LEU A 39 -14.58 -16.51 -20.65
CA LEU A 39 -14.10 -16.52 -19.27
C LEU A 39 -12.75 -17.27 -19.12
N SER A 40 -12.59 -18.40 -19.81
CA SER A 40 -11.32 -19.15 -19.79
C SER A 40 -10.18 -18.36 -20.43
N SER A 41 -10.46 -17.57 -21.47
CA SER A 41 -9.48 -16.67 -22.10
C SER A 41 -9.03 -15.56 -21.14
N PHE A 42 -9.90 -15.08 -20.22
CA PHE A 42 -9.52 -14.14 -19.18
C PHE A 42 -8.77 -14.79 -18.00
N SER A 43 -8.97 -16.08 -17.77
CA SER A 43 -8.31 -16.82 -16.67
C SER A 43 -6.78 -16.95 -16.84
N THR A 44 -6.25 -16.73 -18.03
CA THR A 44 -4.80 -16.68 -18.30
C THR A 44 -4.27 -15.24 -18.45
N MET A 45 -4.94 -14.24 -17.85
CA MET A 45 -4.40 -12.90 -17.83
C MET A 45 -3.10 -12.90 -17.03
N GLN A 46 -1.98 -12.93 -17.75
CA GLN A 46 -0.66 -12.71 -17.19
C GLN A 46 -0.69 -11.38 -16.40
N GLU A 47 -0.20 -11.37 -15.18
CA GLU A 47 -0.09 -10.18 -14.33
C GLU A 47 0.49 -8.97 -15.08
N ALA A 48 1.36 -9.20 -16.05
CA ALA A 48 1.92 -8.19 -16.94
C ALA A 48 0.86 -7.42 -17.76
N LYS A 49 -0.23 -8.05 -18.24
CA LYS A 49 -1.29 -7.37 -19.02
C LYS A 49 -2.23 -6.56 -18.13
N VAL A 50 -2.51 -7.03 -16.92
CA VAL A 50 -3.27 -6.27 -15.91
C VAL A 50 -2.49 -5.02 -15.50
N MET A 51 -1.18 -5.17 -15.26
CA MET A 51 -0.28 -4.04 -14.96
C MET A 51 -0.23 -3.03 -16.11
N GLN A 52 -0.17 -3.48 -17.35
CA GLN A 52 -0.15 -2.60 -18.52
C GLN A 52 -1.47 -1.84 -18.69
N PHE A 53 -2.61 -2.49 -18.42
CA PHE A 53 -3.93 -1.84 -18.45
C PHE A 53 -4.08 -0.81 -17.33
N VAL A 54 -3.68 -1.16 -16.09
CA VAL A 54 -3.66 -0.23 -14.94
C VAL A 54 -2.74 0.95 -15.23
N LYS A 55 -1.55 0.72 -15.82
CA LYS A 55 -0.60 1.76 -16.23
C LYS A 55 -1.22 2.75 -17.24
N SER A 56 -1.91 2.24 -18.26
CA SER A 56 -2.59 3.05 -19.27
C SER A 56 -3.75 3.86 -18.70
N PHE A 57 -4.51 3.28 -17.77
CA PHE A 57 -5.63 3.93 -17.13
C PHE A 57 -5.18 5.07 -16.20
N VAL A 58 -4.13 4.84 -15.41
CA VAL A 58 -3.55 5.86 -14.51
C VAL A 58 -2.98 7.02 -15.30
N THR A 59 -2.30 6.75 -16.43
CA THR A 59 -1.76 7.81 -17.31
C THR A 59 -2.91 8.63 -17.94
N ALA A 60 -4.01 8.00 -18.33
CA ALA A 60 -5.17 8.68 -18.90
C ALA A 60 -5.91 9.55 -17.87
N VAL A 61 -6.00 9.11 -16.61
CA VAL A 61 -6.67 9.85 -15.51
C VAL A 61 -5.82 11.00 -15.00
N SER A 62 -4.49 10.90 -15.04
CA SER A 62 -3.58 11.97 -14.59
C SER A 62 -3.53 13.19 -15.53
N ILE A 63 -4.14 13.11 -16.74
CA ILE A 63 -4.19 14.20 -17.72
C ILE A 63 -5.44 15.08 -17.55
N LEU A 64 -6.41 14.69 -16.69
CA LEU A 64 -7.60 15.53 -16.44
C LEU A 64 -7.29 16.67 -15.46
N PRO A 65 -7.45 17.94 -15.84
CA PRO A 65 -7.28 19.07 -14.96
C PRO A 65 -8.57 19.27 -14.14
N SER A 66 -8.75 18.54 -13.07
CA SER A 66 -9.75 18.88 -12.05
C SER A 66 -9.54 18.07 -10.78
N GLY A 67 -9.18 18.80 -9.73
CA GLY A 67 -8.98 18.43 -8.35
C GLY A 67 -9.91 17.39 -7.74
N ALA A 68 -9.57 16.12 -7.90
CA ALA A 68 -10.05 15.07 -7.04
C ALA A 68 -8.82 14.44 -6.38
N LYS A 69 -8.64 14.69 -5.09
CA LYS A 69 -7.67 14.01 -4.23
C LYS A 69 -8.07 12.54 -4.16
N PHE A 70 -7.40 11.69 -4.93
CA PHE A 70 -7.44 10.25 -4.73
C PHE A 70 -6.31 9.90 -3.75
N GLU A 71 -6.65 9.91 -2.48
CA GLU A 71 -5.81 9.52 -1.36
C GLU A 71 -5.91 8.01 -1.19
N GLN A 72 -5.22 7.27 -2.05
CA GLN A 72 -4.83 5.86 -1.81
C GLN A 72 -3.74 5.48 -2.82
N GLY A 73 -2.58 5.13 -2.26
CA GLY A 73 -1.32 4.75 -2.85
C GLY A 73 -1.35 4.05 -4.20
N LEU A 74 -1.36 4.81 -5.29
CA LEU A 74 -1.08 4.27 -6.62
C LEU A 74 0.36 4.60 -7.00
N VAL A 75 1.21 3.58 -6.99
CA VAL A 75 2.60 3.66 -7.42
C VAL A 75 2.66 3.98 -8.90
N VAL A 76 3.10 5.19 -9.26
CA VAL A 76 3.47 5.54 -10.65
C VAL A 76 4.79 4.88 -10.97
N VAL A 77 4.76 3.89 -11.84
CA VAL A 77 5.96 3.21 -12.34
C VAL A 77 6.56 4.00 -13.49
N SER A 78 7.66 4.66 -13.23
CA SER A 78 8.51 5.29 -14.25
C SER A 78 9.53 4.27 -14.76
N ASP A 79 9.68 4.18 -16.08
CA ASP A 79 10.45 3.17 -16.81
C ASP A 79 11.93 3.58 -16.90
N SER A 80 12.82 2.85 -16.20
CA SER A 80 14.23 2.73 -16.56
C SER A 80 14.85 1.51 -15.86
N ALA A 81 15.76 0.81 -16.51
CA ALA A 81 16.35 -0.46 -16.05
C ALA A 81 17.08 -0.35 -14.68
N ASP A 82 17.60 0.83 -14.31
CA ASP A 82 18.24 1.07 -13.02
C ASP A 82 17.22 1.17 -11.84
N LEU A 83 15.94 1.44 -12.14
CA LEU A 83 14.86 1.47 -11.14
C LEU A 83 14.40 0.07 -10.70
N ASP A 84 14.72 -0.97 -11.46
CA ASP A 84 14.26 -2.34 -11.17
C ASP A 84 15.07 -2.95 -10.02
N ASP A 85 16.36 -2.65 -9.92
CA ASP A 85 17.24 -3.16 -8.85
C ASP A 85 16.95 -2.48 -7.51
N THR A 86 16.80 -1.15 -7.50
CA THR A 86 16.43 -0.37 -6.31
C THR A 86 15.04 -0.72 -5.78
N ARG A 87 14.09 -0.98 -6.69
CA ARG A 87 12.76 -1.47 -6.32
C ARG A 87 12.81 -2.86 -5.71
N SER A 88 13.64 -3.74 -6.26
CA SER A 88 13.88 -5.08 -5.73
C SER A 88 14.48 -5.01 -4.32
N GLU A 89 15.39 -4.07 -4.04
CA GLU A 89 15.98 -3.88 -2.72
C GLU A 89 14.97 -3.34 -1.69
N LEU A 90 14.21 -2.28 -2.04
CA LEU A 90 13.14 -1.76 -1.17
C LEU A 90 12.05 -2.80 -0.89
N ALA A 91 11.72 -3.65 -1.88
CA ALA A 91 10.77 -4.73 -1.68
C ALA A 91 11.30 -5.80 -0.70
N LYS A 92 12.59 -6.12 -0.76
CA LYS A 92 13.23 -7.02 0.21
C LYS A 92 13.19 -6.42 1.62
N ILE A 93 13.51 -5.12 1.74
CA ILE A 93 13.44 -4.40 3.03
C ILE A 93 12.00 -4.42 3.56
N PHE A 94 11.01 -4.13 2.71
CA PHE A 94 9.59 -4.16 3.08
C PHE A 94 9.20 -5.52 3.64
N ASN A 95 9.47 -6.61 2.91
CA ASN A 95 9.14 -7.96 3.35
C ASN A 95 9.84 -8.32 4.68
N THR A 96 11.12 -7.95 4.83
CA THR A 96 11.85 -8.20 6.08
C THR A 96 11.25 -7.42 7.26
N LEU A 97 10.86 -6.16 7.05
CA LEU A 97 10.21 -5.35 8.09
C LEU A 97 8.79 -5.86 8.42
N GLU A 98 8.07 -6.37 7.43
CA GLU A 98 6.76 -7.00 7.63
C GLU A 98 6.90 -8.30 8.43
N GLU A 99 7.88 -9.15 8.11
CA GLU A 99 8.20 -10.35 8.89
C GLU A 99 8.56 -10.00 10.34
N LEU A 100 9.30 -8.92 10.57
CA LEU A 100 9.59 -8.43 11.92
C LEU A 100 8.34 -7.99 12.66
N ALA A 101 7.41 -7.31 12.01
CA ALA A 101 6.14 -6.93 12.64
C ALA A 101 5.36 -8.17 13.11
N TYR A 102 5.36 -9.26 12.34
CA TYR A 102 4.78 -10.54 12.74
C TYR A 102 5.58 -11.22 13.87
N GLU A 103 6.91 -11.25 13.81
CA GLU A 103 7.77 -11.85 14.84
C GLU A 103 7.54 -11.23 16.23
N PHE A 104 7.34 -9.92 16.25
CA PHE A 104 7.10 -9.16 17.49
C PHE A 104 5.62 -8.96 17.84
N HIS A 105 4.69 -9.53 17.07
CA HIS A 105 3.23 -9.36 17.25
C HIS A 105 2.78 -7.89 17.25
N LEU A 106 3.39 -7.08 16.39
CA LEU A 106 3.19 -5.63 16.29
C LEU A 106 2.52 -5.20 14.97
N GLU A 107 1.79 -6.10 14.27
CA GLU A 107 1.15 -5.84 12.96
C GLU A 107 0.14 -4.69 13.01
N LYS A 108 -0.43 -4.42 14.19
CA LYS A 108 -1.38 -3.31 14.40
C LYS A 108 -0.69 -1.99 14.77
N GLU A 109 0.55 -2.06 15.21
CA GLU A 109 1.32 -0.93 15.75
C GLU A 109 2.38 -0.45 14.76
N ILE A 110 2.75 -1.30 13.80
CA ILE A 110 3.70 -1.01 12.71
C ILE A 110 2.93 -0.97 11.39
N ASN A 111 3.12 0.10 10.63
CA ASN A 111 2.56 0.25 9.30
C ASN A 111 3.67 0.60 8.31
N LEU A 112 3.77 -0.17 7.22
CA LEU A 112 4.74 0.00 6.16
C LEU A 112 4.06 0.62 4.94
N VAL A 113 4.58 1.71 4.43
CA VAL A 113 3.98 2.46 3.32
C VAL A 113 5.06 2.85 2.30
N TYR A 114 4.84 2.54 1.03
CA TYR A 114 5.63 3.12 -0.04
C TYR A 114 5.22 4.58 -0.27
N THR A 115 6.19 5.47 -0.22
CA THR A 115 6.01 6.90 -0.46
C THR A 115 6.73 7.33 -1.74
N ARG A 116 6.56 8.59 -2.13
CA ARG A 116 7.33 9.17 -3.24
C ARG A 116 8.84 9.24 -2.94
N GLU A 117 9.23 9.30 -1.68
CA GLU A 117 10.63 9.40 -1.26
C GLU A 117 11.29 8.02 -1.08
N GLY A 118 10.51 6.96 -0.91
CA GLY A 118 11.00 5.61 -0.66
C GLY A 118 10.05 4.78 0.20
N LEU A 119 10.57 4.06 1.18
CA LEU A 119 9.79 3.22 2.10
C LEU A 119 9.72 3.90 3.48
N MET A 120 8.50 4.03 4.01
CA MET A 120 8.23 4.55 5.34
C MET A 120 7.77 3.41 6.26
N MET A 121 8.41 3.29 7.42
CA MET A 121 7.98 2.46 8.54
C MET A 121 7.41 3.38 9.62
N ARG A 122 6.12 3.30 9.87
CA ARG A 122 5.42 4.05 10.90
C ARG A 122 5.20 3.17 12.11
N MET A 123 5.55 3.67 13.28
CA MET A 123 5.40 2.96 14.55
C MET A 123 4.65 3.83 15.54
N SER A 124 3.75 3.21 16.30
CA SER A 124 3.02 3.88 17.37
C SER A 124 3.97 4.31 18.50
N GLU A 125 3.70 5.47 19.15
CA GLU A 125 4.52 5.98 20.24
C GLU A 125 4.76 4.95 21.33
N HIS A 126 3.70 4.28 21.79
CA HIS A 126 3.78 3.34 22.91
C HIS A 126 4.58 2.06 22.60
N THR A 127 4.84 1.77 21.34
CA THR A 127 5.76 0.69 20.94
C THR A 127 7.22 1.03 21.29
N LEU A 128 7.57 2.31 21.25
CA LEU A 128 8.94 2.76 21.40
C LEU A 128 9.24 3.46 22.72
N PHE A 129 8.23 4.14 23.31
CA PHE A 129 8.44 5.05 24.44
C PHE A 129 7.36 4.89 25.52
N GLY A 130 7.73 5.22 26.75
CA GLY A 130 6.74 5.46 27.80
C GLY A 130 5.91 6.73 27.55
N MET A 131 4.78 6.83 28.25
CA MET A 131 3.88 7.99 28.15
C MET A 131 4.60 9.29 28.48
N GLY A 132 4.56 10.27 27.58
CA GLY A 132 5.18 11.58 27.78
C GLY A 132 6.71 11.54 27.87
N SER A 133 7.35 10.42 27.52
CA SER A 133 8.79 10.26 27.50
C SER A 133 9.34 10.16 26.08
N ALA A 134 10.61 10.51 25.93
CA ALA A 134 11.41 10.21 24.74
C ALA A 134 12.50 9.15 25.04
N ASP A 135 12.51 8.56 26.24
CA ASP A 135 13.42 7.47 26.56
C ASP A 135 12.89 6.17 25.93
N ILE A 136 13.75 5.47 25.21
CA ILE A 136 13.38 4.22 24.53
C ILE A 136 13.07 3.17 25.59
N ALA A 137 11.92 2.55 25.49
CA ALA A 137 11.49 1.48 26.38
C ALA A 137 12.36 0.22 26.17
N ALA A 138 12.66 -0.50 27.24
CA ALA A 138 13.48 -1.70 27.16
C ALA A 138 12.88 -2.77 26.22
N GLU A 139 11.54 -2.84 26.19
CA GLU A 139 10.77 -3.74 25.35
C GLU A 139 10.90 -3.43 23.85
N ALA A 140 11.25 -2.17 23.51
CA ALA A 140 11.45 -1.73 22.13
C ALA A 140 12.84 -2.04 21.58
N LEU A 141 13.82 -2.29 22.45
CA LEU A 141 15.22 -2.49 22.05
C LEU A 141 15.39 -3.65 21.05
N PRO A 142 14.79 -4.84 21.25
CA PRO A 142 14.96 -5.95 20.31
C PRO A 142 14.43 -5.63 18.91
N LEU A 143 13.33 -4.89 18.80
CA LEU A 143 12.78 -4.43 17.53
C LEU A 143 13.74 -3.43 16.86
N LEU A 144 14.20 -2.42 17.61
CA LEU A 144 15.11 -1.41 17.09
C LEU A 144 16.46 -1.99 16.69
N ASP A 145 16.95 -3.05 17.38
CA ASP A 145 18.14 -3.78 16.97
C ASP A 145 18.00 -4.42 15.60
N LYS A 146 16.86 -5.07 15.33
CA LYS A 146 16.59 -5.66 14.02
C LYS A 146 16.49 -4.59 12.92
N VAL A 147 15.76 -3.50 13.19
CA VAL A 147 15.64 -2.37 12.26
C VAL A 147 17.00 -1.72 12.01
N GLY A 148 17.78 -1.47 13.06
CA GLY A 148 19.12 -0.92 12.96
C GLY A 148 20.08 -1.80 12.13
N ALA A 149 19.99 -3.13 12.30
CA ALA A 149 20.78 -4.07 11.50
C ALA A 149 20.39 -4.04 9.99
N ILE A 150 19.12 -3.80 9.66
CA ILE A 150 18.67 -3.61 8.29
C ILE A 150 19.24 -2.29 7.75
N ILE A 151 19.10 -1.19 8.50
CA ILE A 151 19.61 0.14 8.10
C ILE A 151 21.13 0.09 7.86
N ALA A 152 21.88 -0.59 8.72
CA ALA A 152 23.33 -0.71 8.60
C ALA A 152 23.78 -1.45 7.32
N LYS A 153 22.96 -2.39 6.82
CA LYS A 153 23.25 -3.18 5.61
C LYS A 153 22.86 -2.48 4.31
N THR A 154 22.11 -1.40 4.38
CA THR A 154 21.62 -0.68 3.22
C THR A 154 22.36 0.63 2.98
N ALA A 155 22.26 1.21 1.79
CA ALA A 155 22.87 2.50 1.45
C ALA A 155 21.89 3.69 1.53
N TYR A 156 20.63 3.47 1.90
CA TYR A 156 19.59 4.51 1.96
C TYR A 156 19.93 5.61 2.96
N LEU A 157 19.49 6.83 2.66
CA LEU A 157 19.40 7.89 3.66
C LEU A 157 18.19 7.58 4.56
N ILE A 158 18.34 7.80 5.85
CA ILE A 158 17.29 7.52 6.83
C ILE A 158 16.88 8.83 7.49
N ARG A 159 15.59 9.13 7.41
CA ARG A 159 14.99 10.23 8.16
C ARG A 159 14.05 9.67 9.21
N ILE A 160 14.18 10.18 10.43
CA ILE A 160 13.37 9.77 11.56
C ILE A 160 12.52 10.95 11.98
N GLU A 161 11.20 10.79 11.93
CA GLU A 161 10.24 11.86 12.22
C GLU A 161 9.44 11.53 13.48
N GLY A 162 9.40 12.50 14.40
CA GLY A 162 8.60 12.40 15.63
C GLY A 162 7.34 13.25 15.54
N HIS A 163 6.20 12.69 15.93
CA HIS A 163 4.91 13.34 15.92
C HIS A 163 4.19 13.18 17.25
N THR A 164 3.42 14.19 17.65
CA THR A 164 2.54 14.14 18.82
C THR A 164 1.09 14.35 18.42
N ASP A 165 0.19 14.16 19.37
CA ASP A 165 -1.19 14.65 19.26
C ASP A 165 -1.27 16.14 19.63
N ASN A 166 -2.49 16.67 19.72
CA ASN A 166 -2.74 18.07 20.07
C ASN A 166 -2.79 18.35 21.57
N LEU A 167 -2.67 17.34 22.44
CA LEU A 167 -2.64 17.57 23.87
C LEU A 167 -1.30 18.21 24.24
N PRO A 168 -1.31 19.35 24.95
CA PRO A 168 -0.07 20.01 25.30
C PRO A 168 0.68 19.21 26.37
N ILE A 169 2.00 19.11 26.19
CA ILE A 169 2.92 18.68 27.23
C ILE A 169 3.63 19.91 27.78
N HIS A 170 3.86 19.93 29.07
CA HIS A 170 4.69 20.94 29.72
C HIS A 170 5.39 20.32 30.93
N THR A 171 6.63 19.93 30.74
CA THR A 171 7.50 19.36 31.78
C THR A 171 8.84 20.10 31.78
N GLU A 172 9.62 19.96 32.82
CA GLU A 172 10.97 20.53 32.88
C GLU A 172 11.84 20.01 31.70
N ARG A 173 11.70 18.75 31.32
CA ARG A 173 12.48 18.11 30.25
C ARG A 173 11.93 18.43 28.85
N TYR A 174 10.61 18.57 28.74
CA TYR A 174 9.93 18.86 27.47
C TYR A 174 8.95 20.02 27.65
N PRO A 175 9.39 21.26 27.40
CA PRO A 175 8.55 22.45 27.55
C PRO A 175 7.33 22.46 26.61
N SER A 176 7.43 21.82 25.45
CA SER A 176 6.34 21.69 24.49
C SER A 176 6.41 20.37 23.69
N ASN A 177 5.39 20.14 22.87
CA ASN A 177 5.35 19.01 21.94
C ASN A 177 6.48 19.07 20.88
N TRP A 178 7.08 20.21 20.63
CA TRP A 178 8.22 20.34 19.74
C TRP A 178 9.45 19.62 20.30
N GLU A 179 9.79 19.92 21.57
CA GLU A 179 10.92 19.29 22.23
C GLU A 179 10.71 17.79 22.39
N LEU A 180 9.49 17.36 22.77
CA LEU A 180 9.18 15.94 22.91
C LEU A 180 9.34 15.18 21.60
N SER A 181 8.72 15.70 20.52
CA SER A 181 8.78 15.02 19.20
C SER A 181 10.20 14.96 18.64
N THR A 182 10.95 16.06 18.78
CA THR A 182 12.35 16.11 18.34
C THR A 182 13.24 15.18 19.16
N ALA A 183 13.07 15.17 20.50
CA ALA A 183 13.84 14.29 21.38
C ALA A 183 13.61 12.82 21.05
N ARG A 184 12.38 12.41 20.72
CA ARG A 184 12.04 11.05 20.30
C ARG A 184 12.78 10.66 19.03
N ALA A 185 12.71 11.50 18.01
CA ALA A 185 13.42 11.25 16.76
C ALA A 185 14.94 11.16 16.95
N VAL A 186 15.52 12.08 17.74
CA VAL A 186 16.96 12.12 18.04
C VAL A 186 17.39 10.89 18.85
N ASN A 187 16.60 10.41 19.80
CA ASN A 187 16.95 9.25 20.61
C ASN A 187 16.97 7.96 19.79
N VAL A 188 16.02 7.77 18.87
CA VAL A 188 16.03 6.66 17.92
C VAL A 188 17.25 6.75 16.99
N LEU A 189 17.55 7.93 16.47
CA LEU A 189 18.73 8.20 15.65
C LEU A 189 20.02 7.83 16.37
N ARG A 190 20.19 8.32 17.62
CA ARG A 190 21.36 8.02 18.45
C ARG A 190 21.49 6.53 18.74
N TYR A 191 20.36 5.85 18.92
CA TYR A 191 20.35 4.40 19.11
C TYR A 191 21.00 3.67 17.93
N PHE A 192 20.64 4.02 16.69
CA PHE A 192 21.24 3.41 15.50
C PHE A 192 22.72 3.72 15.32
N ILE A 193 23.14 4.94 15.66
CA ILE A 193 24.57 5.30 15.61
C ILE A 193 25.35 4.46 16.62
N ASN A 194 24.90 4.43 17.87
CA ASN A 194 25.67 3.86 18.98
C ASN A 194 25.69 2.32 18.97
N ASN A 195 24.60 1.68 18.53
CA ASN A 195 24.48 0.23 18.62
C ASN A 195 24.68 -0.49 17.29
N HIS A 196 24.52 0.20 16.15
CA HIS A 196 24.62 -0.41 14.82
C HIS A 196 25.66 0.21 13.91
N ASN A 197 26.49 1.14 14.39
CA ASN A 197 27.50 1.84 13.60
C ASN A 197 26.98 2.46 12.29
N VAL A 198 25.72 2.91 12.28
CA VAL A 198 25.17 3.59 11.11
C VAL A 198 25.88 4.92 10.93
N ASP A 199 26.36 5.20 9.73
CA ASP A 199 27.04 6.45 9.40
C ASP A 199 26.12 7.66 9.69
N PRO A 200 26.50 8.58 10.61
CA PRO A 200 25.69 9.75 10.96
C PRO A 200 25.33 10.63 9.77
N ARG A 201 26.14 10.65 8.70
CA ARG A 201 25.89 11.42 7.48
C ARG A 201 24.66 10.89 6.70
N ARG A 202 24.21 9.68 7.00
CA ARG A 202 23.03 9.06 6.39
C ARG A 202 21.77 9.31 7.19
N LEU A 203 21.86 9.91 8.37
CA LEU A 203 20.76 10.01 9.32
C LEU A 203 20.30 11.46 9.48
N ALA A 204 19.00 11.68 9.51
CA ALA A 204 18.35 12.93 9.88
C ALA A 204 17.25 12.67 10.92
N ALA A 205 17.04 13.61 11.85
CA ALA A 205 15.95 13.56 12.82
C ALA A 205 15.15 14.85 12.76
N GLU A 206 13.84 14.73 12.69
CA GLU A 206 12.90 15.85 12.58
C GLU A 206 11.77 15.69 13.60
N GLY A 207 11.35 16.79 14.22
CA GLY A 207 10.19 16.82 15.12
C GLY A 207 9.12 17.72 14.54
N PHE A 208 7.91 17.21 14.40
CA PHE A 208 6.78 17.93 13.79
C PHE A 208 5.71 18.33 14.80
N SER A 209 5.92 18.05 16.10
CA SER A 209 4.91 18.37 17.11
C SER A 209 3.53 17.82 16.69
N LYS A 210 2.46 18.58 16.87
CA LYS A 210 1.08 18.27 16.50
C LYS A 210 0.67 18.74 15.10
N PHE A 211 1.58 19.32 14.33
CA PHE A 211 1.23 20.08 13.12
C PHE A 211 1.14 19.22 11.85
N HIS A 212 1.54 17.95 11.93
CA HIS A 212 1.40 16.97 10.84
C HIS A 212 0.55 15.77 11.29
N PRO A 213 -0.75 15.98 11.60
CA PRO A 213 -1.61 14.89 12.04
C PRO A 213 -2.01 13.98 10.88
N LEU A 214 -2.06 12.66 11.13
CA LEU A 214 -2.60 11.68 10.16
C LEU A 214 -4.12 11.76 10.05
N VAL A 215 -4.77 12.01 11.18
CA VAL A 215 -6.22 12.08 11.34
C VAL A 215 -6.57 13.22 12.29
N ALA A 216 -7.81 13.67 12.28
CA ALA A 216 -8.28 14.70 13.23
C ALA A 216 -8.02 14.27 14.67
N ASN A 217 -7.62 15.21 15.54
CA ASN A 217 -7.31 14.96 16.96
C ASN A 217 -8.55 14.95 17.86
N ASP A 218 -9.71 14.57 17.36
CA ASP A 218 -11.02 14.66 17.99
C ASP A 218 -11.28 13.55 19.03
N THR A 219 -10.85 12.32 18.74
CA THR A 219 -11.03 11.17 19.64
C THR A 219 -9.71 10.70 20.24
N ALA A 220 -9.77 9.91 21.32
CA ALA A 220 -8.59 9.32 21.94
C ALA A 220 -7.88 8.34 20.99
N GLU A 221 -8.66 7.57 20.20
CA GLU A 221 -8.17 6.63 19.21
C GLU A 221 -7.43 7.36 18.08
N ASN A 222 -7.97 8.48 17.61
CA ASN A 222 -7.33 9.29 16.57
C ASN A 222 -6.06 9.96 17.10
N ARG A 223 -6.07 10.48 18.33
CA ARG A 223 -4.85 10.99 18.97
C ARG A 223 -3.77 9.91 19.11
N LYS A 224 -4.16 8.66 19.46
CA LYS A 224 -3.21 7.53 19.50
C LYS A 224 -2.52 7.31 18.15
N LYS A 225 -3.24 7.44 17.03
CA LYS A 225 -2.67 7.32 15.66
C LYS A 225 -1.72 8.46 15.32
N ASN A 226 -1.99 9.67 15.85
CA ASN A 226 -1.13 10.83 15.60
C ASN A 226 0.18 10.77 16.39
N ARG A 227 0.19 10.17 17.60
CA ARG A 227 1.39 9.94 18.40
C ARG A 227 2.18 8.78 17.82
N ARG A 228 3.21 9.09 17.02
CA ARG A 228 3.98 8.13 16.25
C ARG A 228 5.41 8.56 16.00
N VAL A 229 6.22 7.61 15.58
CA VAL A 229 7.51 7.85 14.94
C VAL A 229 7.49 7.20 13.56
N GLU A 230 8.07 7.90 12.58
CA GLU A 230 8.22 7.42 11.22
C GLU A 230 9.70 7.29 10.91
N ILE A 231 10.12 6.12 10.38
CA ILE A 231 11.48 5.88 9.86
C ILE A 231 11.37 5.74 8.35
N ILE A 232 12.00 6.65 7.62
CA ILE A 232 11.88 6.75 6.17
C ILE A 232 13.19 6.37 5.52
N PHE A 233 13.17 5.34 4.70
CA PHE A 233 14.26 4.91 3.83
C PHE A 233 14.18 5.71 2.53
N ILE A 234 15.02 6.74 2.40
CA ILE A 234 14.98 7.68 1.28
C ILE A 234 15.88 7.17 0.16
N ASP A 235 15.28 7.01 -1.01
CA ASP A 235 15.99 6.69 -2.24
C ASP A 235 16.71 7.92 -2.77
N LYS A 236 18.05 7.86 -2.86
CA LYS A 236 18.89 8.97 -3.34
C LYS A 236 18.67 9.32 -4.80
N GLU A 237 18.20 8.35 -5.59
CA GLU A 237 18.04 8.50 -7.05
C GLU A 237 16.71 9.17 -7.43
N ARG A 238 15.78 9.30 -6.47
CA ARG A 238 14.53 10.02 -6.73
C ARG A 238 14.74 11.53 -6.59
N PRO A 239 14.30 12.33 -7.59
CA PRO A 239 14.42 13.77 -7.52
C PRO A 239 13.68 14.30 -6.29
N LYS A 240 14.38 15.11 -5.47
CA LYS A 240 13.76 15.84 -4.36
C LYS A 240 12.64 16.70 -4.94
N THR A 241 11.39 16.33 -4.66
CA THR A 241 10.26 17.22 -4.97
C THR A 241 10.47 18.51 -4.19
N SER A 242 10.60 19.60 -4.92
CA SER A 242 10.86 20.92 -4.35
C SER A 242 9.75 21.27 -3.36
N ILE A 243 10.07 21.76 -2.17
CA ILE A 243 9.14 22.20 -1.11
C ILE A 243 8.10 23.22 -1.61
N LYS A 244 8.25 23.73 -2.83
CA LYS A 244 7.34 24.71 -3.45
C LYS A 244 5.94 24.21 -3.80
N GLU A 245 5.64 22.92 -3.68
CA GLU A 245 4.32 22.34 -4.05
C GLU A 245 3.45 21.92 -2.86
N ILE A 246 3.82 22.30 -1.63
CA ILE A 246 3.07 21.88 -0.41
C ILE A 246 2.32 23.04 0.27
N TYR A 247 2.35 24.28 -0.32
CA TYR A 247 1.60 25.43 0.20
C TYR A 247 0.59 25.95 -0.80
#